data_54edcba922d0e32f8aaa4adcc2c2fa7a
#
_entry.id   54edcba922d0e32f8aaa4adcc2c2fa7a
#
_cell.length_a   1.000
_cell.length_b   1.000
_cell.length_c   1.000
_cell.angle_alpha   90.00
_cell.angle_beta   90.00
_cell.angle_gamma   90.00
#
_symmetry.space_group_name_H-M   'P 1'
#
loop_
_entity.id
_entity.type
_entity.pdbx_description
1 polymer ?
#
loop_
_entity_poly.entity_id
_entity_poly.type
_entity_poly.pdbx_seq_one_letter_code
_entity_poly.pdbx_strand_id
1 'polypeptide(L)'
;IAILMQTSVIDGYQTIEDIQKKYGDSVAHIISGLLRIHDLYKRNPIIESENFRNLLISFSEDMRVILIMIADRVNVMRQIRDTDQKEAKHEVSEEASYLYAPLAHKLGLYKLKSELEDLSLKYLEHDAYYMIKEKLNATKASRDAYIARFIQPIKEKLDAAGLKYHMKGRTKSIHSIWQKMKKQKCAFEGVYDLFAIRIIIDAPREKEYMQCWQTFALITDMYQPNPKRMRDWLSVPKSNGYESLHTTVLGPEKKWVEVQIRTERMDDIAEHGLAAHWRYKGIKQGEGGIDEWLANIRAALENNDDLQLMDQFTTDLKEDEVYVFTPKGDLLNFPKGATVLDFAYYIHSRI
;
A
#
# COMPACT_ATOMS: atom_id res chain seq x y z
N ILE A 1 -3.50 1.59 -25.44
CA ILE A 1 -2.74 1.85 -26.68
C ILE A 1 -1.24 1.83 -26.39
N ALA A 2 -0.70 2.66 -25.45
CA ALA A 2 0.74 2.75 -25.20
C ALA A 2 1.39 1.37 -24.95
N ILE A 3 0.82 0.51 -24.09
CA ILE A 3 1.32 -0.83 -23.78
C ILE A 3 1.41 -1.70 -25.05
N LEU A 4 0.39 -1.65 -25.92
CA LEU A 4 0.32 -2.45 -27.15
C LEU A 4 1.31 -1.94 -28.22
N MET A 5 1.56 -0.65 -28.26
CA MET A 5 2.40 -0.03 -29.30
C MET A 5 3.88 0.07 -28.91
N GLN A 6 4.21 -0.07 -27.64
CA GLN A 6 5.58 0.00 -27.13
C GLN A 6 6.51 -0.99 -27.87
N THR A 7 6.11 -2.25 -27.98
CA THR A 7 6.89 -3.30 -28.67
C THR A 7 7.13 -2.94 -30.13
N SER A 8 6.12 -2.37 -30.82
CA SER A 8 6.27 -1.93 -32.22
C SER A 8 7.34 -0.85 -32.40
N VAL A 9 7.52 0.01 -31.40
CA VAL A 9 8.58 1.03 -31.42
C VAL A 9 9.94 0.42 -31.02
N ILE A 10 9.99 -0.48 -30.05
CA ILE A 10 11.22 -1.20 -29.66
C ILE A 10 11.79 -2.00 -30.83
N ASP A 11 10.92 -2.67 -31.57
CA ASP A 11 11.30 -3.52 -32.72
C ASP A 11 11.54 -2.71 -34.00
N GLY A 12 11.38 -1.37 -33.96
CA GLY A 12 11.66 -0.48 -35.09
C GLY A 12 10.60 -0.47 -36.21
N TYR A 13 9.41 -1.04 -35.96
CA TYR A 13 8.31 -1.01 -36.94
C TYR A 13 7.64 0.35 -37.05
N GLN A 14 7.69 1.16 -35.99
CA GLN A 14 7.12 2.51 -35.93
C GLN A 14 8.06 3.44 -35.17
N THR A 15 7.98 4.75 -35.48
CA THR A 15 8.69 5.78 -34.71
C THR A 15 7.76 6.42 -33.66
N ILE A 16 8.33 7.18 -32.72
CA ILE A 16 7.55 7.95 -31.74
C ILE A 16 6.69 9.01 -32.46
N GLU A 17 7.23 9.59 -33.53
CA GLU A 17 6.55 10.57 -34.39
C GLU A 17 5.33 9.96 -35.09
N ASP A 18 5.43 8.71 -35.55
CA ASP A 18 4.31 7.99 -36.17
C ASP A 18 3.20 7.74 -35.12
N ILE A 19 3.61 7.34 -33.90
CA ILE A 19 2.68 7.18 -32.78
C ILE A 19 2.02 8.50 -32.42
N GLN A 20 2.79 9.59 -32.35
CA GLN A 20 2.29 10.93 -32.04
C GLN A 20 1.23 11.39 -33.05
N LYS A 21 1.51 11.23 -34.35
CA LYS A 21 0.58 11.58 -35.43
C LYS A 21 -0.71 10.76 -35.38
N LYS A 22 -0.62 9.47 -35.03
CA LYS A 22 -1.76 8.54 -35.12
C LYS A 22 -2.59 8.48 -33.83
N TYR A 23 -1.95 8.60 -32.66
CA TYR A 23 -2.56 8.37 -31.36
C TYR A 23 -2.45 9.58 -30.42
N GLY A 24 -1.77 10.65 -30.82
CA GLY A 24 -1.63 11.89 -30.08
C GLY A 24 -0.46 11.94 -29.11
N ASP A 25 -0.13 13.16 -28.64
CA ASP A 25 1.02 13.47 -27.79
C ASP A 25 1.05 12.67 -26.49
N SER A 26 -0.10 12.47 -25.87
CA SER A 26 -0.22 11.76 -24.59
C SER A 26 0.26 10.30 -24.68
N VAL A 27 -0.05 9.60 -25.79
CA VAL A 27 0.39 8.22 -25.99
C VAL A 27 1.89 8.17 -26.32
N ALA A 28 2.36 9.08 -27.17
CA ALA A 28 3.77 9.20 -27.52
C ALA A 28 4.65 9.48 -26.30
N HIS A 29 4.19 10.37 -25.41
CA HIS A 29 4.91 10.70 -24.16
C HIS A 29 5.04 9.50 -23.22
N ILE A 30 3.96 8.74 -23.02
CA ILE A 30 4.02 7.50 -22.21
C ILE A 30 5.01 6.50 -22.81
N ILE A 31 4.97 6.28 -24.12
CA ILE A 31 5.89 5.34 -24.80
C ILE A 31 7.33 5.82 -24.66
N SER A 32 7.61 7.11 -24.83
CA SER A 32 8.95 7.69 -24.62
C SER A 32 9.48 7.42 -23.21
N GLY A 33 8.63 7.58 -22.19
CA GLY A 33 8.98 7.26 -20.81
C GLY A 33 9.31 5.77 -20.61
N LEU A 34 8.49 4.88 -21.17
CA LEU A 34 8.72 3.42 -21.11
C LEU A 34 9.99 2.99 -21.84
N LEU A 35 10.30 3.61 -22.99
CA LEU A 35 11.52 3.32 -23.77
C LEU A 35 12.78 3.73 -23.02
N ARG A 36 12.80 4.92 -22.40
CA ARG A 36 13.93 5.34 -21.55
C ARG A 36 14.24 4.32 -20.48
N ILE A 37 13.22 3.80 -19.82
CA ILE A 37 13.37 2.79 -18.78
C ILE A 37 13.86 1.48 -19.38
N HIS A 38 13.31 1.05 -20.52
CA HIS A 38 13.78 -0.14 -21.22
C HIS A 38 15.27 -0.06 -21.57
N ASP A 39 15.74 1.09 -22.04
CA ASP A 39 17.15 1.31 -22.38
C ASP A 39 18.06 1.32 -21.15
N LEU A 40 17.56 1.80 -20.00
CA LEU A 40 18.28 1.72 -18.73
C LEU A 40 18.51 0.27 -18.31
N TYR A 41 17.48 -0.57 -18.39
CA TYR A 41 17.60 -2.00 -18.08
C TYR A 41 18.51 -2.76 -19.04
N LYS A 42 18.58 -2.37 -20.30
CA LYS A 42 19.53 -2.98 -21.28
C LYS A 42 20.99 -2.67 -20.97
N ARG A 43 21.28 -1.48 -20.44
CA ARG A 43 22.66 -1.04 -20.20
C ARG A 43 23.24 -1.60 -18.90
N ASN A 44 22.42 -1.77 -17.88
CA ASN A 44 22.85 -2.29 -16.59
C ASN A 44 21.67 -2.92 -15.82
N PRO A 45 21.66 -4.22 -15.61
CA PRO A 45 20.60 -4.89 -14.85
C PRO A 45 20.68 -4.63 -13.34
N ILE A 46 21.81 -4.14 -12.82
CA ILE A 46 22.02 -3.87 -11.40
C ILE A 46 21.84 -2.38 -11.17
N ILE A 47 21.11 -2.02 -10.11
CA ILE A 47 20.85 -0.62 -9.73
C ILE A 47 22.14 -0.01 -9.14
N GLU A 48 22.98 0.50 -10.01
CA GLU A 48 23.95 1.53 -9.65
C GLU A 48 23.24 2.86 -9.42
N SER A 49 23.79 3.73 -8.56
CA SER A 49 23.18 5.00 -8.15
C SER A 49 22.70 5.86 -9.33
N GLU A 50 23.46 5.88 -10.41
CA GLU A 50 23.13 6.64 -11.63
C GLU A 50 21.91 6.08 -12.38
N ASN A 51 21.77 4.76 -12.45
CA ASN A 51 20.61 4.12 -13.09
C ASN A 51 19.34 4.33 -12.26
N PHE A 52 19.43 4.26 -10.94
CA PHE A 52 18.33 4.54 -10.05
C PHE A 52 17.85 6.00 -10.19
N ARG A 53 18.77 6.96 -10.29
CA ARG A 53 18.47 8.36 -10.56
C ARG A 53 17.71 8.54 -11.88
N ASN A 54 18.21 7.95 -12.98
CA ASN A 54 17.56 8.04 -14.29
C ASN A 54 16.16 7.41 -14.30
N LEU A 55 15.97 6.35 -13.52
CA LEU A 55 14.69 5.70 -13.32
C LEU A 55 13.71 6.62 -12.56
N LEU A 56 14.17 7.31 -11.51
CA LEU A 56 13.38 8.30 -10.78
C LEU A 56 13.04 9.52 -11.64
N ILE A 57 13.96 10.00 -12.51
CA ILE A 57 13.68 11.08 -13.47
C ILE A 57 12.53 10.66 -14.39
N SER A 58 12.60 9.47 -14.96
CA SER A 58 11.54 8.94 -15.83
C SER A 58 10.20 8.81 -15.10
N PHE A 59 10.22 8.39 -13.85
CA PHE A 59 9.01 8.31 -13.00
C PHE A 59 8.41 9.69 -12.72
N SER A 60 9.23 10.70 -12.48
CA SER A 60 8.76 12.03 -12.14
C SER A 60 8.08 12.76 -13.29
N GLU A 61 8.34 12.37 -14.56
CA GLU A 61 7.76 12.99 -15.73
C GLU A 61 6.29 12.60 -15.98
N ASP A 62 5.95 11.32 -15.80
CA ASP A 62 4.58 10.84 -16.03
C ASP A 62 4.23 9.65 -15.13
N MET A 63 3.32 9.86 -14.21
CA MET A 63 2.85 8.84 -13.27
C MET A 63 2.23 7.61 -13.94
N ARG A 64 1.68 7.75 -15.14
CA ARG A 64 1.11 6.63 -15.91
C ARG A 64 2.18 5.61 -16.28
N VAL A 65 3.42 6.05 -16.50
CA VAL A 65 4.58 5.19 -16.74
C VAL A 65 4.83 4.30 -15.52
N ILE A 66 4.81 4.88 -14.31
CA ILE A 66 4.99 4.11 -13.06
C ILE A 66 3.92 3.03 -12.91
N LEU A 67 2.66 3.38 -13.18
CA LEU A 67 1.54 2.43 -13.09
C LEU A 67 1.70 1.26 -14.04
N ILE A 68 2.13 1.52 -15.28
CA ILE A 68 2.41 0.49 -16.29
C ILE A 68 3.55 -0.41 -15.82
N MET A 69 4.62 0.15 -15.29
CA MET A 69 5.76 -0.61 -14.81
C MET A 69 5.44 -1.49 -13.61
N ILE A 70 4.65 -0.99 -12.65
CA ILE A 70 4.20 -1.81 -11.52
C ILE A 70 3.35 -2.98 -12.03
N ALA A 71 2.45 -2.73 -12.99
CA ALA A 71 1.61 -3.78 -13.58
C ALA A 71 2.44 -4.82 -14.34
N ASP A 72 3.44 -4.37 -15.10
CA ASP A 72 4.37 -5.22 -15.80
C ASP A 72 5.21 -6.07 -14.82
N ARG A 73 5.76 -5.45 -13.78
CA ARG A 73 6.51 -6.17 -12.74
C ARG A 73 5.67 -7.24 -12.05
N VAL A 74 4.41 -6.96 -11.73
CA VAL A 74 3.49 -7.97 -11.18
C VAL A 74 3.31 -9.13 -12.16
N ASN A 75 3.14 -8.84 -13.45
CA ASN A 75 3.01 -9.85 -14.49
C ASN A 75 4.27 -10.72 -14.61
N VAL A 76 5.46 -10.10 -14.65
CA VAL A 76 6.75 -10.79 -14.63
C VAL A 76 6.85 -11.71 -13.40
N MET A 77 6.55 -11.19 -12.19
CA MET A 77 6.62 -11.96 -10.95
C MET A 77 5.66 -13.17 -10.92
N ARG A 78 4.53 -13.10 -11.62
CA ARG A 78 3.62 -14.23 -11.77
C ARG A 78 4.19 -15.30 -12.72
N GLN A 79 4.91 -14.89 -13.75
CA GLN A 79 5.43 -15.77 -14.81
C GLN A 79 6.79 -16.39 -14.48
N ILE A 80 7.65 -15.74 -13.70
CA ILE A 80 8.99 -16.27 -13.37
C ILE A 80 8.97 -17.57 -12.58
N ARG A 81 7.80 -18.04 -12.14
CA ARG A 81 7.63 -19.33 -11.51
C ARG A 81 8.21 -20.45 -12.38
N ASP A 82 7.97 -20.37 -13.67
CA ASP A 82 8.23 -21.42 -14.62
C ASP A 82 9.64 -21.34 -15.25
N THR A 83 10.47 -20.38 -14.84
CA THR A 83 11.88 -20.31 -15.27
C THR A 83 12.80 -21.11 -14.35
N ASP A 84 13.81 -21.75 -14.94
CA ASP A 84 14.88 -22.45 -14.21
C ASP A 84 16.07 -21.55 -13.85
N GLN A 85 16.08 -20.30 -14.31
CA GLN A 85 17.16 -19.33 -14.06
C GLN A 85 17.05 -18.77 -12.63
N LYS A 86 17.74 -19.39 -11.70
CA LYS A 86 17.66 -19.06 -10.26
C LYS A 86 18.16 -17.64 -9.95
N GLU A 87 19.30 -17.24 -10.54
CA GLU A 87 19.87 -15.92 -10.36
C GLU A 87 18.92 -14.82 -10.83
N ALA A 88 18.41 -14.90 -12.07
CA ALA A 88 17.47 -13.95 -12.62
C ALA A 88 16.17 -13.88 -11.79
N LYS A 89 15.69 -15.04 -11.29
CA LYS A 89 14.54 -15.10 -10.38
C LYS A 89 14.79 -14.36 -9.06
N HIS A 90 15.98 -14.50 -8.51
CA HIS A 90 16.40 -13.82 -7.28
C HIS A 90 16.47 -12.30 -7.49
N GLU A 91 17.20 -11.83 -8.50
CA GLU A 91 17.37 -10.41 -8.84
C GLU A 91 16.05 -9.71 -9.08
N VAL A 92 15.16 -10.29 -9.91
CA VAL A 92 13.83 -9.73 -10.18
C VAL A 92 12.98 -9.66 -8.91
N SER A 93 13.12 -10.63 -8.00
CA SER A 93 12.39 -10.67 -6.74
C SER A 93 12.92 -9.66 -5.72
N GLU A 94 14.23 -9.45 -5.66
CA GLU A 94 14.83 -8.39 -4.86
C GLU A 94 14.35 -7.02 -5.34
N GLU A 95 14.43 -6.75 -6.64
CA GLU A 95 13.97 -5.49 -7.22
C GLU A 95 12.48 -5.26 -6.98
N ALA A 96 11.64 -6.28 -7.12
CA ALA A 96 10.22 -6.20 -6.81
C ALA A 96 9.97 -5.84 -5.33
N SER A 97 10.78 -6.37 -4.42
CA SER A 97 10.66 -6.13 -2.98
C SER A 97 11.09 -4.73 -2.56
N TYR A 98 12.24 -4.25 -3.03
CA TYR A 98 12.78 -2.98 -2.53
C TYR A 98 12.36 -1.75 -3.34
N LEU A 99 11.95 -1.90 -4.59
CA LEU A 99 11.54 -0.78 -5.46
C LEU A 99 10.05 -0.79 -5.74
N TYR A 100 9.53 -1.84 -6.39
CA TYR A 100 8.15 -1.83 -6.91
C TYR A 100 7.08 -1.97 -5.82
N ALA A 101 7.30 -2.76 -4.79
CA ALA A 101 6.34 -2.87 -3.69
C ALA A 101 6.23 -1.56 -2.88
N PRO A 102 7.33 -0.86 -2.52
CA PRO A 102 7.27 0.46 -1.93
C PRO A 102 6.61 1.52 -2.83
N LEU A 103 6.91 1.53 -4.14
CA LEU A 103 6.24 2.42 -5.10
C LEU A 103 4.73 2.16 -5.13
N ALA A 104 4.30 0.90 -5.21
CA ALA A 104 2.90 0.53 -5.18
C ALA A 104 2.22 0.97 -3.86
N HIS A 105 2.93 0.90 -2.73
CA HIS A 105 2.47 1.42 -1.45
C HIS A 105 2.26 2.93 -1.48
N LYS A 106 3.24 3.69 -1.97
CA LYS A 106 3.18 5.16 -2.07
C LYS A 106 2.00 5.61 -2.94
N LEU A 107 1.75 4.90 -4.02
CA LEU A 107 0.63 5.16 -4.93
C LEU A 107 -0.72 4.63 -4.42
N GLY A 108 -0.79 4.06 -3.21
CA GLY A 108 -2.02 3.52 -2.65
C GLY A 108 -2.49 2.21 -3.27
N LEU A 109 -1.66 1.55 -4.10
CA LEU A 109 -1.97 0.30 -4.79
C LEU A 109 -1.74 -0.91 -3.85
N TYR A 110 -2.40 -0.92 -2.70
CA TYR A 110 -2.12 -1.88 -1.62
C TYR A 110 -2.29 -3.34 -2.00
N LYS A 111 -3.17 -3.64 -2.97
CA LYS A 111 -3.35 -5.00 -3.48
C LYS A 111 -2.14 -5.47 -4.27
N LEU A 112 -1.65 -4.65 -5.19
CA LEU A 112 -0.45 -4.95 -5.99
C LEU A 112 0.81 -4.98 -5.10
N LYS A 113 0.91 -4.05 -4.16
CA LYS A 113 1.96 -4.05 -3.14
C LYS A 113 2.02 -5.38 -2.38
N SER A 114 0.90 -5.84 -1.85
CA SER A 114 0.85 -7.09 -1.08
C SER A 114 1.17 -8.30 -1.96
N GLU A 115 0.75 -8.31 -3.22
CA GLU A 115 1.06 -9.37 -4.17
C GLU A 115 2.56 -9.40 -4.52
N LEU A 116 3.17 -8.24 -4.79
CA LEU A 116 4.61 -8.13 -5.04
C LEU A 116 5.42 -8.62 -3.84
N GLU A 117 5.05 -8.21 -2.63
CA GLU A 117 5.72 -8.64 -1.40
C GLU A 117 5.59 -10.16 -1.16
N ASP A 118 4.40 -10.74 -1.37
CA ASP A 118 4.18 -12.17 -1.19
C ASP A 118 4.94 -13.00 -2.25
N LEU A 119 4.95 -12.54 -3.50
CA LEU A 119 5.69 -13.20 -4.59
C LEU A 119 7.21 -13.07 -4.37
N SER A 120 7.70 -11.91 -3.95
CA SER A 120 9.12 -11.73 -3.61
C SER A 120 9.53 -12.64 -2.45
N LEU A 121 8.76 -12.66 -1.37
CA LEU A 121 9.03 -13.55 -0.23
C LEU A 121 9.08 -15.03 -0.64
N LYS A 122 8.18 -15.43 -1.54
CA LYS A 122 8.12 -16.81 -2.04
C LYS A 122 9.43 -17.26 -2.69
N TYR A 123 10.15 -16.36 -3.36
CA TYR A 123 11.37 -16.67 -4.08
C TYR A 123 12.64 -16.35 -3.27
N LEU A 124 12.61 -15.34 -2.40
CA LEU A 124 13.73 -14.93 -1.57
C LEU A 124 13.84 -15.76 -0.27
N GLU A 125 12.68 -16.07 0.34
CA GLU A 125 12.58 -16.75 1.64
C GLU A 125 11.58 -17.91 1.56
N HIS A 126 11.89 -18.85 0.67
CA HIS A 126 11.01 -19.97 0.29
C HIS A 126 10.42 -20.71 1.49
N ASP A 127 11.25 -21.12 2.43
CA ASP A 127 10.83 -21.93 3.57
C ASP A 127 9.88 -21.16 4.51
N ALA A 128 10.17 -19.88 4.74
CA ALA A 128 9.31 -19.02 5.54
C ALA A 128 7.94 -18.82 4.88
N TYR A 129 7.93 -18.60 3.56
CA TYR A 129 6.69 -18.44 2.79
C TYR A 129 5.80 -19.67 2.89
N TYR A 130 6.34 -20.85 2.61
CA TYR A 130 5.56 -22.09 2.59
C TYR A 130 5.12 -22.51 4.00
N MET A 131 5.97 -22.36 5.01
CA MET A 131 5.61 -22.62 6.40
C MET A 131 4.40 -21.78 6.83
N ILE A 132 4.41 -20.47 6.54
CA ILE A 132 3.28 -19.59 6.88
C ILE A 132 2.03 -19.96 6.08
N LYS A 133 2.19 -20.24 4.77
CA LYS A 133 1.09 -20.64 3.90
C LYS A 133 0.39 -21.91 4.37
N GLU A 134 1.15 -22.93 4.76
CA GLU A 134 0.62 -24.19 5.30
C GLU A 134 -0.14 -23.97 6.60
N LYS A 135 0.43 -23.20 7.54
CA LYS A 135 -0.23 -22.86 8.80
C LYS A 135 -1.51 -22.04 8.59
N LEU A 136 -1.51 -21.11 7.64
CA LEU A 136 -2.72 -20.37 7.25
C LEU A 136 -3.78 -21.31 6.69
N ASN A 137 -3.43 -22.28 5.86
CA ASN A 137 -4.37 -23.24 5.30
C ASN A 137 -4.92 -24.16 6.40
N ALA A 138 -4.07 -24.71 7.24
CA ALA A 138 -4.47 -25.61 8.34
C ALA A 138 -5.45 -24.94 9.33
N THR A 139 -5.30 -23.64 9.55
CA THR A 139 -6.15 -22.89 10.50
C THR A 139 -7.35 -22.20 9.83
N LYS A 140 -7.57 -22.36 8.54
CA LYS A 140 -8.60 -21.63 7.78
C LYS A 140 -10.01 -21.86 8.34
N ALA A 141 -10.43 -23.10 8.52
CA ALA A 141 -11.77 -23.42 8.99
C ALA A 141 -12.06 -22.85 10.38
N SER A 142 -11.10 -22.95 11.30
CA SER A 142 -11.24 -22.39 12.66
C SER A 142 -11.28 -20.85 12.66
N ARG A 143 -10.50 -20.21 11.79
CA ARG A 143 -10.56 -18.75 11.62
C ARG A 143 -11.90 -18.30 11.04
N ASP A 144 -12.40 -18.97 10.01
CA ASP A 144 -13.67 -18.63 9.37
C ASP A 144 -14.83 -18.76 10.36
N ALA A 145 -14.84 -19.83 11.18
CA ALA A 145 -15.81 -20.03 12.25
C ALA A 145 -15.72 -18.94 13.34
N TYR A 146 -14.49 -18.54 13.71
CA TYR A 146 -14.28 -17.45 14.66
C TYR A 146 -14.78 -16.11 14.10
N ILE A 147 -14.44 -15.80 12.85
CA ILE A 147 -14.89 -14.59 12.15
C ILE A 147 -16.42 -14.52 12.11
N ALA A 148 -17.08 -15.62 11.78
CA ALA A 148 -18.54 -15.69 11.76
C ALA A 148 -19.17 -15.36 13.13
N ARG A 149 -18.63 -15.93 14.21
CA ARG A 149 -19.09 -15.67 15.59
C ARG A 149 -18.84 -14.22 16.03
N PHE A 150 -17.71 -13.64 15.61
CA PHE A 150 -17.39 -12.24 15.91
C PHE A 150 -18.30 -11.26 15.16
N ILE A 151 -18.59 -11.55 13.88
CA ILE A 151 -19.36 -10.67 13.00
C ILE A 151 -20.85 -10.68 13.35
N GLN A 152 -21.42 -11.80 13.76
CA GLN A 152 -22.86 -11.95 13.92
C GLN A 152 -23.49 -10.91 14.87
N PRO A 153 -22.99 -10.68 16.08
CA PRO A 153 -23.55 -9.65 16.97
C PRO A 153 -23.39 -8.22 16.41
N ILE A 154 -22.32 -7.96 15.68
CA ILE A 154 -22.09 -6.66 15.04
C ILE A 154 -23.16 -6.41 13.97
N LYS A 155 -23.46 -7.40 13.13
CA LYS A 155 -24.52 -7.31 12.12
C LYS A 155 -25.85 -6.94 12.76
N GLU A 156 -26.27 -7.66 13.79
CA GLU A 156 -27.53 -7.42 14.48
C GLU A 156 -27.63 -5.98 15.00
N LYS A 157 -26.53 -5.44 15.52
CA LYS A 157 -26.50 -4.07 16.04
C LYS A 157 -26.50 -3.01 14.92
N LEU A 158 -25.78 -3.24 13.82
CA LEU A 158 -25.78 -2.35 12.67
C LEU A 158 -27.14 -2.36 11.93
N ASP A 159 -27.78 -3.54 11.81
CA ASP A 159 -29.10 -3.69 11.22
C ASP A 159 -30.15 -2.95 12.07
N ALA A 160 -30.10 -3.10 13.40
CA ALA A 160 -30.97 -2.37 14.32
C ALA A 160 -30.78 -0.85 14.26
N ALA A 161 -29.57 -0.38 13.92
CA ALA A 161 -29.27 1.04 13.70
C ALA A 161 -29.67 1.55 12.29
N GLY A 162 -30.22 0.68 11.43
CA GLY A 162 -30.66 1.03 10.08
C GLY A 162 -29.52 1.38 9.10
N LEU A 163 -28.30 0.93 9.40
CA LEU A 163 -27.16 1.17 8.51
C LEU A 163 -27.16 0.18 7.36
N LYS A 164 -26.83 0.67 6.17
CA LYS A 164 -26.54 -0.16 4.99
C LYS A 164 -25.06 -0.41 4.91
N TYR A 165 -24.67 -1.66 4.86
CA TYR A 165 -23.25 -2.03 4.88
C TYR A 165 -23.02 -3.42 4.29
N HIS A 166 -21.78 -3.74 3.99
CA HIS A 166 -21.33 -5.12 3.83
C HIS A 166 -20.04 -5.35 4.62
N MET A 167 -19.76 -6.60 4.98
CA MET A 167 -18.61 -6.97 5.80
C MET A 167 -17.74 -7.99 5.06
N LYS A 168 -16.43 -7.81 5.16
CA LYS A 168 -15.43 -8.73 4.61
C LYS A 168 -14.40 -9.10 5.67
N GLY A 169 -14.12 -10.38 5.85
CA GLY A 169 -12.91 -10.84 6.52
C GLY A 169 -11.71 -10.73 5.56
N ARG A 170 -10.62 -10.13 6.00
CA ARG A 170 -9.38 -10.03 5.23
C ARG A 170 -8.26 -10.71 5.98
N THR A 171 -7.73 -11.81 5.44
CA THR A 171 -6.47 -12.41 5.93
C THR A 171 -5.29 -11.51 5.52
N LYS A 172 -4.35 -11.29 6.43
CA LYS A 172 -3.12 -10.54 6.12
C LYS A 172 -2.24 -11.32 5.14
N SER A 173 -1.47 -10.60 4.33
CA SER A 173 -0.49 -11.18 3.41
C SER A 173 0.55 -11.99 4.16
N ILE A 174 1.11 -13.02 3.51
CA ILE A 174 2.14 -13.90 4.09
C ILE A 174 3.35 -13.08 4.50
N HIS A 175 3.78 -12.14 3.64
CA HIS A 175 4.87 -11.21 3.93
C HIS A 175 4.60 -10.37 5.19
N SER A 176 3.37 -9.81 5.34
CA SER A 176 3.02 -9.03 6.54
C SER A 176 3.06 -9.86 7.82
N ILE A 177 2.68 -11.13 7.76
CA ILE A 177 2.78 -12.07 8.88
C ILE A 177 4.25 -12.34 9.20
N TRP A 178 5.07 -12.63 8.19
CA TRP A 178 6.50 -12.89 8.35
C TRP A 178 7.25 -11.70 8.95
N GLN A 179 6.98 -10.48 8.48
CA GLN A 179 7.56 -9.27 9.06
C GLN A 179 7.18 -9.09 10.55
N LYS A 180 5.95 -9.43 10.92
CA LYS A 180 5.54 -9.40 12.33
C LYS A 180 6.24 -10.45 13.17
N MET A 181 6.38 -11.67 12.67
CA MET A 181 7.14 -12.72 13.33
C MET A 181 8.59 -12.28 13.59
N LYS A 182 9.25 -11.65 12.59
CA LYS A 182 10.59 -11.08 12.74
C LYS A 182 10.64 -9.94 13.76
N LYS A 183 9.75 -8.95 13.63
CA LYS A 183 9.72 -7.76 14.50
C LYS A 183 9.41 -8.11 15.96
N GLN A 184 8.49 -9.05 16.18
CA GLN A 184 8.06 -9.48 17.52
C GLN A 184 8.89 -10.65 18.06
N LYS A 185 9.83 -11.20 17.26
CA LYS A 185 10.63 -12.38 17.59
C LYS A 185 9.78 -13.55 18.10
N CYS A 186 8.63 -13.81 17.44
CA CYS A 186 7.69 -14.85 17.82
C CYS A 186 7.45 -15.84 16.68
N ALA A 187 6.96 -17.05 17.02
CA ALA A 187 6.47 -18.01 16.05
C ALA A 187 5.12 -17.55 15.46
N PHE A 188 4.64 -18.24 14.42
CA PHE A 188 3.36 -17.94 13.76
C PHE A 188 2.19 -17.86 14.74
N GLU A 189 2.14 -18.73 15.73
CA GLU A 189 1.10 -18.80 16.77
C GLU A 189 1.09 -17.57 17.70
N GLY A 190 2.21 -16.85 17.77
CA GLY A 190 2.33 -15.59 18.50
C GLY A 190 1.80 -14.37 17.75
N VAL A 191 1.43 -14.50 16.49
CA VAL A 191 0.87 -13.40 15.69
C VAL A 191 -0.63 -13.35 15.89
N TYR A 192 -1.11 -12.47 16.75
CA TYR A 192 -2.54 -12.41 17.14
C TYR A 192 -3.47 -11.82 16.08
N ASP A 193 -3.00 -10.97 15.19
CA ASP A 193 -3.80 -10.24 14.20
C ASP A 193 -3.62 -10.79 12.77
N LEU A 194 -3.86 -12.09 12.60
CA LEU A 194 -3.77 -12.77 11.29
C LEU A 194 -4.82 -12.31 10.28
N PHE A 195 -5.90 -11.70 10.74
CA PHE A 195 -6.99 -11.20 9.92
C PHE A 195 -7.51 -9.87 10.47
N ALA A 196 -8.21 -9.13 9.62
CA ALA A 196 -8.97 -7.96 9.97
C ALA A 196 -10.41 -8.10 9.48
N ILE A 197 -11.35 -7.48 10.16
CA ILE A 197 -12.73 -7.35 9.70
C ILE A 197 -12.90 -5.98 9.10
N ARG A 198 -13.38 -5.94 7.87
CA ARG A 198 -13.67 -4.71 7.16
C ARG A 198 -15.17 -4.51 7.10
N ILE A 199 -15.63 -3.36 7.57
CA ILE A 199 -17.02 -2.92 7.50
C ILE A 199 -17.07 -1.78 6.48
N ILE A 200 -17.80 -2.01 5.41
CA ILE A 200 -17.93 -1.07 4.30
C ILE A 200 -19.37 -0.57 4.28
N ILE A 201 -19.53 0.72 4.50
CA ILE A 201 -20.82 1.39 4.69
C ILE A 201 -21.27 2.00 3.36
N ASP A 202 -22.49 1.70 2.95
CA ASP A 202 -23.17 2.37 1.85
C ASP A 202 -23.82 3.66 2.37
N ALA A 203 -23.10 4.77 2.23
CA ALA A 203 -23.50 6.06 2.75
C ALA A 203 -23.40 7.16 1.68
N PRO A 204 -24.38 8.08 1.61
CA PRO A 204 -24.23 9.28 0.80
C PRO A 204 -23.10 10.16 1.33
N ARG A 205 -22.48 10.95 0.44
CA ARG A 205 -21.25 11.72 0.72
C ARG A 205 -21.32 12.55 1.99
N GLU A 206 -22.46 13.19 2.23
CA GLU A 206 -22.69 14.09 3.37
C GLU A 206 -22.74 13.35 4.71
N LYS A 207 -22.99 12.04 4.69
CA LYS A 207 -23.14 11.20 5.89
C LYS A 207 -21.98 10.24 6.12
N GLU A 208 -21.00 10.20 5.21
CA GLU A 208 -19.87 9.24 5.27
C GLU A 208 -19.17 9.26 6.64
N TYR A 209 -18.71 10.43 7.07
CA TYR A 209 -17.99 10.59 8.35
C TYR A 209 -18.88 10.18 9.54
N MET A 210 -20.08 10.72 9.58
CA MET A 210 -21.02 10.46 10.67
C MET A 210 -21.31 8.96 10.83
N GLN A 211 -21.57 8.26 9.71
CA GLN A 211 -21.90 6.83 9.77
C GLN A 211 -20.68 5.96 10.08
N CYS A 212 -19.47 6.35 9.68
CA CYS A 212 -18.25 5.68 10.10
C CYS A 212 -18.03 5.78 11.63
N TRP A 213 -18.21 6.98 12.20
CA TRP A 213 -18.10 7.18 13.66
C TRP A 213 -19.25 6.51 14.43
N GLN A 214 -20.47 6.52 13.90
CA GLN A 214 -21.60 5.77 14.46
C GLN A 214 -21.28 4.27 14.51
N THR A 215 -20.77 3.70 13.43
CA THR A 215 -20.35 2.29 13.38
C THR A 215 -19.25 2.00 14.41
N PHE A 216 -18.26 2.89 14.51
CA PHE A 216 -17.21 2.78 15.54
C PHE A 216 -17.79 2.75 16.95
N ALA A 217 -18.69 3.68 17.28
CA ALA A 217 -19.34 3.74 18.59
C ALA A 217 -20.13 2.47 18.89
N LEU A 218 -20.89 1.94 17.94
CA LEU A 218 -21.66 0.69 18.09
C LEU A 218 -20.77 -0.51 18.38
N ILE A 219 -19.60 -0.59 17.73
CA ILE A 219 -18.65 -1.69 17.93
C ILE A 219 -17.96 -1.58 19.29
N THR A 220 -17.54 -0.38 19.67
CA THR A 220 -16.82 -0.15 20.93
C THR A 220 -17.73 -0.19 22.16
N ASP A 221 -19.04 -0.03 21.98
CA ASP A 221 -20.03 -0.31 23.00
C ASP A 221 -20.16 -1.83 23.30
N MET A 222 -19.93 -2.67 22.28
CA MET A 222 -20.00 -4.14 22.43
C MET A 222 -18.68 -4.78 22.86
N TYR A 223 -17.58 -4.29 22.33
CA TYR A 223 -16.26 -4.86 22.50
C TYR A 223 -15.26 -3.81 23.00
N GLN A 224 -14.50 -4.15 24.04
CA GLN A 224 -13.52 -3.24 24.61
C GLN A 224 -12.44 -2.88 23.59
N PRO A 225 -12.29 -1.58 23.23
CA PRO A 225 -11.25 -1.16 22.28
C PRO A 225 -9.87 -1.07 22.95
N ASN A 226 -8.83 -1.22 22.16
CA ASN A 226 -7.45 -0.90 22.53
C ASN A 226 -7.11 0.53 22.06
N PRO A 227 -7.07 1.55 22.95
CA PRO A 227 -6.85 2.93 22.57
C PRO A 227 -5.51 3.16 21.85
N LYS A 228 -4.47 2.41 22.21
CA LYS A 228 -3.14 2.52 21.59
C LYS A 228 -3.11 2.06 20.14
N ARG A 229 -4.13 1.32 19.69
CA ARG A 229 -4.23 0.78 18.33
C ARG A 229 -5.31 1.44 17.47
N MET A 230 -5.94 2.51 17.98
CA MET A 230 -6.86 3.31 17.20
C MET A 230 -6.07 4.15 16.18
N ARG A 231 -6.58 4.22 14.93
CA ARG A 231 -6.04 5.07 13.85
C ARG A 231 -7.20 5.77 13.15
N ASP A 232 -7.18 7.09 13.21
CA ASP A 232 -8.18 7.94 12.56
C ASP A 232 -7.61 8.52 11.26
N TRP A 233 -7.80 7.77 10.19
CA TRP A 233 -7.49 8.21 8.83
C TRP A 233 -8.70 8.88 8.15
N LEU A 234 -9.78 9.15 8.87
CA LEU A 234 -10.90 9.94 8.38
C LEU A 234 -10.65 11.43 8.60
N SER A 235 -10.32 11.81 9.84
CA SER A 235 -10.05 13.21 10.19
C SER A 235 -8.76 13.71 9.54
N VAL A 236 -7.75 12.84 9.42
CA VAL A 236 -6.47 13.14 8.77
C VAL A 236 -6.17 12.02 7.76
N PRO A 237 -6.65 12.14 6.50
CA PRO A 237 -6.34 11.17 5.45
C PRO A 237 -4.85 11.06 5.17
N LYS A 238 -4.40 9.90 4.75
CA LYS A 238 -3.03 9.72 4.29
C LYS A 238 -2.73 10.53 3.02
N SER A 239 -1.46 10.81 2.76
CA SER A 239 -1.01 11.57 1.57
C SER A 239 -1.48 10.97 0.24
N ASN A 240 -1.70 9.66 0.18
CA ASN A 240 -2.23 8.94 -0.99
C ASN A 240 -3.77 8.91 -1.03
N GLY A 241 -4.47 9.69 -0.22
CA GLY A 241 -5.93 9.77 -0.19
C GLY A 241 -6.62 8.60 0.53
N TYR A 242 -5.89 7.77 1.25
CA TYR A 242 -6.48 6.69 2.04
C TYR A 242 -7.27 7.24 3.23
N GLU A 243 -8.54 6.86 3.35
CA GLU A 243 -9.47 7.23 4.42
C GLU A 243 -10.03 5.95 5.08
N SER A 244 -9.95 5.82 6.41
CA SER A 244 -10.57 4.71 7.16
C SER A 244 -10.42 4.93 8.67
N LEU A 245 -11.37 4.44 9.47
CA LEU A 245 -11.14 4.25 10.91
C LEU A 245 -10.62 2.84 11.16
N HIS A 246 -9.52 2.71 11.87
CA HIS A 246 -9.01 1.43 12.34
C HIS A 246 -9.11 1.37 13.85
N THR A 247 -9.67 0.30 14.37
CA THR A 247 -9.67 -0.01 15.79
C THR A 247 -9.30 -1.47 16.01
N THR A 248 -8.78 -1.78 17.17
CA THR A 248 -8.56 -3.16 17.60
C THR A 248 -9.37 -3.38 18.85
N VAL A 249 -10.24 -4.37 18.82
CA VAL A 249 -11.17 -4.66 19.92
C VAL A 249 -10.94 -6.06 20.49
N LEU A 250 -11.26 -6.25 21.76
CA LEU A 250 -11.20 -7.55 22.44
C LEU A 250 -12.48 -8.35 22.12
N GLY A 251 -12.36 -9.25 21.15
CA GLY A 251 -13.45 -10.13 20.72
C GLY A 251 -13.65 -11.38 21.58
N PRO A 252 -14.48 -12.32 21.13
CA PRO A 252 -14.67 -13.61 21.78
C PRO A 252 -13.33 -14.31 22.07
N GLU A 253 -13.32 -15.20 23.07
CA GLU A 253 -12.11 -15.95 23.47
C GLU A 253 -10.92 -15.05 23.86
N LYS A 254 -11.17 -13.78 24.22
CA LYS A 254 -10.14 -12.78 24.58
C LYS A 254 -9.09 -12.56 23.46
N LYS A 255 -9.51 -12.68 22.21
CA LYS A 255 -8.63 -12.43 21.07
C LYS A 255 -8.81 -11.01 20.54
N TRP A 256 -7.70 -10.33 20.27
CA TRP A 256 -7.71 -9.01 19.65
C TRP A 256 -8.05 -9.11 18.17
N VAL A 257 -9.05 -8.36 17.73
CA VAL A 257 -9.52 -8.30 16.35
C VAL A 257 -9.39 -6.88 15.83
N GLU A 258 -8.69 -6.72 14.72
CA GLU A 258 -8.63 -5.45 13.99
C GLU A 258 -9.91 -5.25 13.19
N VAL A 259 -10.54 -4.09 13.33
CA VAL A 259 -11.73 -3.68 12.60
C VAL A 259 -11.40 -2.41 11.81
N GLN A 260 -11.66 -2.45 10.52
CA GLN A 260 -11.48 -1.33 9.57
C GLN A 260 -12.86 -0.87 9.11
N ILE A 261 -13.18 0.40 9.36
CA ILE A 261 -14.48 1.01 9.04
C ILE A 261 -14.27 2.08 8.00
N ARG A 262 -14.99 2.00 6.89
CA ARG A 262 -14.94 2.95 5.78
C ARG A 262 -16.17 2.84 4.90
N THR A 263 -16.39 3.81 4.02
CA THR A 263 -17.50 3.77 3.05
C THR A 263 -17.07 3.07 1.76
N GLU A 264 -18.04 2.82 0.85
CA GLU A 264 -17.75 2.21 -0.46
C GLU A 264 -16.76 3.04 -1.29
N ARG A 265 -16.89 4.37 -1.28
CA ARG A 265 -15.94 5.28 -1.92
C ARG A 265 -14.53 5.14 -1.34
N MET A 266 -14.43 5.14 -0.02
CA MET A 266 -13.15 4.98 0.68
C MET A 266 -12.54 3.59 0.44
N ASP A 267 -13.38 2.54 0.32
CA ASP A 267 -12.94 1.20 -0.02
C ASP A 267 -12.41 1.14 -1.46
N ASP A 268 -13.08 1.80 -2.42
CA ASP A 268 -12.62 1.89 -3.80
C ASP A 268 -11.25 2.59 -3.89
N ILE A 269 -11.07 3.70 -3.18
CA ILE A 269 -9.77 4.40 -3.10
C ILE A 269 -8.71 3.50 -2.45
N ALA A 270 -9.05 2.78 -1.38
CA ALA A 270 -8.12 1.89 -0.69
C ALA A 270 -7.73 0.64 -1.51
N GLU A 271 -8.60 0.16 -2.40
CA GLU A 271 -8.32 -1.01 -3.25
C GLU A 271 -7.61 -0.63 -4.57
N HIS A 272 -7.91 0.55 -5.13
CA HIS A 272 -7.46 0.98 -6.45
C HIS A 272 -6.53 2.20 -6.43
N GLY A 273 -6.29 2.78 -5.25
CA GLY A 273 -5.36 3.89 -5.05
C GLY A 273 -5.68 5.10 -5.93
N LEU A 274 -4.65 5.66 -6.56
CA LEU A 274 -4.78 6.82 -7.44
C LEU A 274 -5.77 6.65 -8.58
N ALA A 275 -5.91 5.45 -9.14
CA ALA A 275 -6.86 5.21 -10.23
C ALA A 275 -8.31 5.47 -9.80
N ALA A 276 -8.67 5.14 -8.56
CA ALA A 276 -9.97 5.49 -7.98
C ALA A 276 -10.07 6.99 -7.70
N HIS A 277 -9.01 7.59 -7.15
CA HIS A 277 -8.99 9.03 -6.86
C HIS A 277 -9.22 9.88 -8.12
N TRP A 278 -8.62 9.51 -9.26
CA TRP A 278 -8.87 10.17 -10.54
C TRP A 278 -10.31 10.00 -11.04
N ARG A 279 -10.97 8.88 -10.75
CA ARG A 279 -12.37 8.65 -11.09
C ARG A 279 -13.31 9.60 -10.35
N TYR A 280 -13.01 9.88 -9.07
CA TYR A 280 -13.88 10.71 -8.23
C TYR A 280 -13.60 12.22 -8.32
N LYS A 281 -12.32 12.62 -8.50
CA LYS A 281 -11.92 14.05 -8.56
C LYS A 281 -11.66 14.58 -9.96
N GLY A 282 -11.64 13.72 -10.99
CA GLY A 282 -11.16 14.06 -12.32
C GLY A 282 -9.64 14.22 -12.38
N ILE A 283 -9.09 14.27 -13.59
CA ILE A 283 -7.64 14.47 -13.81
C ILE A 283 -7.35 15.97 -13.68
N LYS A 284 -7.32 16.51 -12.47
CA LYS A 284 -6.74 17.83 -12.19
C LYS A 284 -5.33 17.60 -11.67
N GLN A 285 -4.32 18.04 -12.42
CA GLN A 285 -2.95 18.14 -11.95
C GLN A 285 -2.89 19.22 -10.85
N GLY A 286 -2.22 18.93 -9.72
CA GLY A 286 -1.80 19.94 -8.75
C GLY A 286 -2.43 19.92 -7.36
N GLU A 287 -3.31 18.95 -7.01
CA GLU A 287 -3.90 18.92 -5.66
C GLU A 287 -3.75 17.54 -4.97
N GLY A 288 -2.54 17.15 -4.61
CA GLY A 288 -2.35 15.95 -3.80
C GLY A 288 -0.90 15.70 -3.40
N GLY A 289 -0.67 15.11 -2.23
CA GLY A 289 0.66 14.82 -1.68
C GLY A 289 1.59 13.99 -2.58
N ILE A 290 1.07 13.38 -3.64
CA ILE A 290 1.87 12.65 -4.64
C ILE A 290 2.50 13.60 -5.64
N ASP A 291 1.78 14.64 -6.09
CA ASP A 291 2.36 15.66 -6.99
C ASP A 291 3.46 16.44 -6.24
N GLU A 292 3.25 16.72 -4.95
CA GLU A 292 4.27 17.30 -4.07
C GLU A 292 5.47 16.37 -3.90
N TRP A 293 5.25 15.08 -3.68
CA TRP A 293 6.31 14.08 -3.59
C TRP A 293 7.10 13.97 -4.91
N LEU A 294 6.44 13.94 -6.06
CA LEU A 294 7.10 13.95 -7.38
C LEU A 294 7.87 15.27 -7.60
N ALA A 295 7.33 16.40 -7.16
CA ALA A 295 8.03 17.69 -7.22
C ALA A 295 9.29 17.71 -6.34
N ASN A 296 9.21 17.13 -5.14
CA ASN A 296 10.36 16.99 -4.24
C ASN A 296 11.45 16.08 -4.85
N ILE A 297 11.05 14.96 -5.49
CA ILE A 297 11.99 14.10 -6.23
C ILE A 297 12.67 14.90 -7.35
N ARG A 298 11.92 15.67 -8.15
CA ARG A 298 12.50 16.49 -9.21
C ARG A 298 13.51 17.49 -8.67
N ALA A 299 13.15 18.23 -7.60
CA ALA A 299 14.02 19.22 -6.97
C ALA A 299 15.31 18.57 -6.40
N ALA A 300 15.19 17.39 -5.80
CA ALA A 300 16.35 16.66 -5.28
C ALA A 300 17.26 16.13 -6.39
N LEU A 301 16.68 15.68 -7.51
CA LEU A 301 17.41 15.26 -8.71
C LEU A 301 18.20 16.41 -9.37
N GLU A 302 17.68 17.63 -9.33
CA GLU A 302 18.35 18.84 -9.84
C GLU A 302 19.59 19.21 -9.02
N ASN A 303 19.65 18.84 -7.74
CA ASN A 303 20.72 19.20 -6.81
C ASN A 303 21.92 18.22 -6.80
N ASN A 304 21.96 17.22 -7.64
CA ASN A 304 23.10 16.29 -7.87
C ASN A 304 23.65 15.51 -6.65
N ASP A 305 22.85 15.19 -5.66
CA ASP A 305 23.27 14.42 -4.48
C ASP A 305 22.64 13.00 -4.48
N ASP A 306 23.27 12.08 -5.23
CA ASP A 306 22.75 10.74 -5.52
C ASP A 306 22.63 9.83 -4.28
N LEU A 307 23.50 9.98 -3.29
CA LEU A 307 23.47 9.18 -2.05
C LEU A 307 22.34 9.68 -1.11
N GLN A 308 22.17 10.98 -0.98
CA GLN A 308 21.05 11.56 -0.23
C GLN A 308 19.71 11.25 -0.89
N LEU A 309 19.67 11.19 -2.23
CA LEU A 309 18.47 10.80 -2.98
C LEU A 309 18.03 9.36 -2.72
N MET A 310 18.97 8.41 -2.71
CA MET A 310 18.64 7.02 -2.38
C MET A 310 18.13 6.87 -0.95
N ASP A 311 18.77 7.53 0.01
CA ASP A 311 18.35 7.51 1.40
C ASP A 311 17.03 8.25 1.60
N GLN A 312 16.82 9.42 1.01
CA GLN A 312 15.55 10.15 1.03
C GLN A 312 14.43 9.37 0.34
N PHE A 313 14.67 8.80 -0.84
CA PHE A 313 13.68 7.99 -1.55
C PHE A 313 13.29 6.75 -0.73
N THR A 314 14.26 6.04 -0.17
CA THR A 314 14.01 4.87 0.68
C THR A 314 13.30 5.27 1.98
N THR A 315 13.65 6.41 2.55
CA THR A 315 13.03 7.01 3.72
C THR A 315 11.62 7.50 3.40
N ASP A 316 11.43 8.27 2.35
CA ASP A 316 10.11 8.75 1.89
C ASP A 316 9.16 7.61 1.47
N LEU A 317 9.68 6.50 0.96
CA LEU A 317 8.88 5.30 0.67
C LEU A 317 8.49 4.53 1.93
N LYS A 318 9.28 4.61 2.99
CA LYS A 318 9.03 3.93 4.27
C LYS A 318 8.19 4.76 5.24
N GLU A 319 8.16 6.10 5.11
CA GLU A 319 7.63 7.02 6.12
C GLU A 319 6.25 7.57 5.79
N ASP A 320 5.24 6.88 6.29
CA ASP A 320 3.98 7.49 6.75
C ASP A 320 4.05 7.83 8.27
N GLU A 321 5.23 7.71 8.91
CA GLU A 321 5.41 7.84 10.36
C GLU A 321 6.63 8.68 10.70
N VAL A 322 6.47 9.63 11.63
CA VAL A 322 7.55 10.40 12.24
C VAL A 322 7.95 9.73 13.55
N TYR A 323 9.23 9.46 13.72
CA TYR A 323 9.76 8.86 14.94
C TYR A 323 10.33 9.95 15.85
N VAL A 324 9.88 9.98 17.10
CA VAL A 324 10.30 10.96 18.10
C VAL A 324 10.79 10.22 19.35
N PHE A 325 11.94 10.63 19.88
CA PHE A 325 12.43 10.10 21.14
C PHE A 325 11.88 10.88 22.32
N THR A 326 11.39 10.18 23.33
CA THR A 326 11.10 10.80 24.62
C THR A 326 12.39 11.20 25.35
N PRO A 327 12.37 12.12 26.32
CA PRO A 327 13.55 12.40 27.16
C PRO A 327 14.09 11.20 27.93
N LYS A 328 13.29 10.13 28.04
CA LYS A 328 13.68 8.86 28.68
C LYS A 328 14.29 7.85 27.67
N GLY A 329 14.38 8.22 26.38
CA GLY A 329 14.94 7.38 25.33
C GLY A 329 13.96 6.42 24.68
N ASP A 330 12.63 6.48 25.00
CA ASP A 330 11.63 5.66 24.34
C ASP A 330 11.37 6.19 22.93
N LEU A 331 11.32 5.31 21.94
CA LEU A 331 10.98 5.64 20.56
C LEU A 331 9.46 5.60 20.36
N LEU A 332 8.87 6.73 20.02
CA LEU A 332 7.45 6.87 19.68
C LEU A 332 7.29 7.16 18.18
N ASN A 333 6.26 6.60 17.57
CA ASN A 333 5.92 6.85 16.18
C ASN A 333 4.60 7.60 16.05
N PHE A 334 4.58 8.61 15.21
CA PHE A 334 3.43 9.44 14.89
C PHE A 334 3.18 9.45 13.38
N PRO A 335 1.95 9.64 12.92
CA PRO A 335 1.70 9.85 11.51
C PRO A 335 2.40 11.14 11.02
N LYS A 336 2.86 11.13 9.77
CA LYS A 336 3.44 12.34 9.13
C LYS A 336 2.42 13.48 9.18
N GLY A 337 2.85 14.64 9.65
CA GLY A 337 1.98 15.79 9.90
C GLY A 337 1.51 15.92 11.35
N ALA A 338 1.85 14.97 12.23
CA ALA A 338 1.65 15.15 13.65
C ALA A 338 2.42 16.37 14.16
N THR A 339 1.78 17.15 15.01
CA THR A 339 2.32 18.38 15.61
C THR A 339 2.96 18.09 16.97
N VAL A 340 3.69 19.07 17.49
CA VAL A 340 4.20 19.00 18.88
C VAL A 340 3.05 18.83 19.90
N LEU A 341 1.87 19.31 19.55
CA LEU A 341 0.67 19.18 20.38
C LEU A 341 0.20 17.72 20.44
N ASP A 342 0.19 17.01 19.29
CA ASP A 342 -0.15 15.58 19.24
C ASP A 342 0.84 14.75 20.07
N PHE A 343 2.12 15.09 20.01
CA PHE A 343 3.14 14.48 20.84
C PHE A 343 2.91 14.75 22.34
N ALA A 344 2.58 15.99 22.71
CA ALA A 344 2.31 16.38 24.09
C ALA A 344 1.09 15.63 24.66
N TYR A 345 0.00 15.55 23.90
CA TYR A 345 -1.20 14.77 24.29
C TYR A 345 -0.93 13.26 24.38
N TYR A 346 -0.04 12.74 23.57
CA TYR A 346 0.32 11.31 23.63
C TYR A 346 1.09 10.99 24.92
N ILE A 347 2.00 11.88 25.34
CA ILE A 347 2.80 11.68 26.56
C ILE A 347 1.97 12.00 27.81
N HIS A 348 1.11 13.00 27.75
CA HIS A 348 0.34 13.49 28.89
C HIS A 348 -1.13 13.71 28.50
N SER A 349 -2.00 12.79 28.90
CA SER A 349 -3.45 12.88 28.66
C SER A 349 -4.17 13.95 29.49
N ARG A 350 -3.44 14.82 30.19
CA ARG A 350 -3.97 15.87 31.08
C ARG A 350 -3.34 17.24 30.84
N ILE A 351 -2.86 17.51 29.62
CA ILE A 351 -2.48 18.88 29.24
C ILE A 351 -3.70 19.62 28.71
#